data_1443f240d715fa5c0e3166a4c0f1d749
#
_entry.id   1443f240d715fa5c0e3166a4c0f1d749
#
_cell.length_a   1.000
_cell.length_b   1.000
_cell.length_c   1.000
_cell.angle_alpha   90.00
_cell.angle_beta   90.00
_cell.angle_gamma   90.00
#
_symmetry.space_group_name_H-M   'P 1'
#
loop_
_entity.id
_entity.type
_entity.pdbx_description
1 polymer ?
#
loop_
_entity_poly.entity_id
_entity_poly.type
_entity_poly.pdbx_seq_one_letter_code
_entity_poly.pdbx_strand_id
1 'polypeptide(L)'
;MAKGSLEILKNKIDVSKVLEQLNAALSEEWLSFYQYWIGALMAEGAMRAEIQKELQKHAEAEYKHAKLVADRIIELEGVPVLNPKKWFELARCQYSA
;
A
#
# COMPACT_ATOMS: atom_id res chain seq x y z
N MET A 1 -4.82 -5.38 -19.58
CA MET A 1 -4.89 -6.80 -19.30
C MET A 1 -5.91 -7.49 -20.17
N ALA A 2 -5.62 -8.69 -20.60
CA ALA A 2 -6.52 -9.46 -21.42
C ALA A 2 -7.73 -9.97 -20.63
N LYS A 3 -8.93 -9.88 -21.22
CA LYS A 3 -10.15 -10.39 -20.59
C LYS A 3 -10.07 -11.88 -20.28
N GLY A 4 -9.41 -12.66 -21.14
CA GLY A 4 -9.25 -14.10 -20.91
C GLY A 4 -8.54 -14.45 -19.62
N SER A 5 -7.52 -13.65 -19.24
CA SER A 5 -6.81 -13.86 -17.98
C SER A 5 -7.71 -13.61 -16.77
N LEU A 6 -8.53 -12.56 -16.82
CA LEU A 6 -9.47 -12.26 -15.75
C LEU A 6 -10.54 -13.35 -15.63
N GLU A 7 -11.07 -13.82 -16.76
CA GLU A 7 -12.06 -14.89 -16.76
C GLU A 7 -11.51 -16.21 -16.20
N ILE A 8 -10.26 -16.54 -16.51
CA ILE A 8 -9.60 -17.71 -15.96
C ILE A 8 -9.49 -17.58 -14.44
N LEU A 9 -9.11 -16.41 -13.95
CA LEU A 9 -9.00 -16.14 -12.52
C LEU A 9 -10.36 -16.26 -11.83
N LYS A 10 -11.42 -15.72 -12.42
CA LYS A 10 -12.78 -15.80 -11.87
C LYS A 10 -13.25 -17.25 -11.72
N ASN A 11 -12.81 -18.13 -12.61
CA ASN A 11 -13.18 -19.55 -12.54
C ASN A 11 -12.38 -20.35 -11.53
N LYS A 12 -11.20 -19.88 -11.12
CA LYS A 12 -10.28 -20.62 -10.25
C LYS A 12 -10.20 -20.08 -8.84
N ILE A 13 -10.39 -18.79 -8.65
CA ILE A 13 -10.29 -18.13 -7.35
C ILE A 13 -11.38 -17.07 -7.21
N ASP A 14 -11.67 -16.73 -5.97
CA ASP A 14 -12.61 -15.66 -5.67
C ASP A 14 -11.92 -14.31 -5.86
N VAL A 15 -12.12 -13.69 -7.00
CA VAL A 15 -11.51 -12.40 -7.34
C VAL A 15 -11.91 -11.32 -6.35
N SER A 16 -13.14 -11.36 -5.85
CA SER A 16 -13.60 -10.36 -4.89
C SER A 16 -12.79 -10.42 -3.59
N LYS A 17 -12.43 -11.62 -3.12
CA LYS A 17 -11.56 -11.77 -1.94
C LYS A 17 -10.14 -11.29 -2.21
N VAL A 18 -9.62 -11.56 -3.40
CA VAL A 18 -8.30 -11.09 -3.79
C VAL A 18 -8.27 -9.57 -3.81
N LEU A 19 -9.30 -8.93 -4.38
CA LEU A 19 -9.40 -7.48 -4.41
C LEU A 19 -9.51 -6.87 -3.02
N GLU A 20 -10.24 -7.53 -2.13
CA GLU A 20 -10.34 -7.10 -0.74
C GLU A 20 -8.98 -7.13 -0.05
N GLN A 21 -8.22 -8.21 -0.23
CA GLN A 21 -6.88 -8.33 0.33
C GLN A 21 -5.90 -7.33 -0.28
N LEU A 22 -5.99 -7.08 -1.58
CA LEU A 22 -5.14 -6.09 -2.23
C LEU A 22 -5.44 -4.68 -1.74
N ASN A 23 -6.72 -4.35 -1.53
CA ASN A 23 -7.08 -3.04 -0.97
C ASN A 23 -6.64 -2.88 0.48
N ALA A 24 -6.66 -3.97 1.26
CA ALA A 24 -6.10 -3.96 2.61
C ALA A 24 -4.60 -3.68 2.55
N ALA A 25 -3.88 -4.37 1.66
CA ALA A 25 -2.45 -4.16 1.47
C ALA A 25 -2.14 -2.73 1.02
N LEU A 26 -2.90 -2.20 0.06
CA LEU A 26 -2.74 -0.83 -0.42
C LEU A 26 -2.89 0.18 0.72
N SER A 27 -3.88 -0.03 1.57
CA SER A 27 -4.11 0.83 2.74
C SER A 27 -2.93 0.78 3.71
N GLU A 28 -2.40 -0.42 3.97
CA GLU A 28 -1.22 -0.60 4.82
C GLU A 28 0.01 0.11 4.25
N GLU A 29 0.22 0.03 2.94
CA GLU A 29 1.35 0.68 2.29
C GLU A 29 1.30 2.20 2.42
N TRP A 30 0.12 2.81 2.25
CA TRP A 30 -0.03 4.25 2.40
C TRP A 30 0.14 4.72 3.84
N LEU A 31 -0.37 3.96 4.81
CA LEU A 31 -0.17 4.28 6.22
C LEU A 31 1.32 4.19 6.59
N SER A 32 1.99 3.15 6.14
CA SER A 32 3.44 2.97 6.37
C SER A 32 4.25 4.05 5.67
N PHE A 33 3.89 4.39 4.43
CA PHE A 33 4.55 5.47 3.70
C PHE A 33 4.53 6.76 4.50
N TYR A 34 3.37 7.16 4.99
CA TYR A 34 3.25 8.40 5.74
C TYR A 34 4.09 8.38 7.01
N GLN A 35 4.06 7.27 7.76
CA GLN A 35 4.86 7.14 8.98
C GLN A 35 6.36 7.33 8.71
N TYR A 36 6.89 6.68 7.68
CA TYR A 36 8.30 6.81 7.32
C TYR A 36 8.62 8.21 6.81
N TRP A 37 7.75 8.74 5.97
CA TRP A 37 7.94 10.06 5.38
C TRP A 37 7.98 11.17 6.43
N ILE A 38 6.98 11.21 7.31
CA ILE A 38 6.92 12.22 8.36
C ILE A 38 7.99 11.98 9.42
N GLY A 39 8.28 10.72 9.73
CA GLY A 39 9.35 10.37 10.65
C GLY A 39 10.70 10.89 10.20
N ALA A 40 10.97 10.83 8.89
CA ALA A 40 12.19 11.38 8.33
C ALA A 40 12.31 12.90 8.57
N LEU A 41 11.20 13.61 8.39
CA LEU A 41 11.17 15.07 8.59
C LEU A 41 11.33 15.45 10.06
N MET A 42 10.85 14.60 10.96
CA MET A 42 10.86 14.85 12.41
C MET A 42 12.13 14.40 13.11
N ALA A 43 13.03 13.70 12.41
CA ALA A 43 14.23 13.15 13.01
C ALA A 43 15.11 14.27 13.59
N GLU A 44 15.65 14.03 14.77
CA GLU A 44 16.50 14.99 15.49
C GLU A 44 17.71 14.28 16.08
N GLY A 45 18.68 15.09 16.53
CA GLY A 45 19.84 14.59 17.23
C GLY A 45 21.06 14.36 16.35
N ALA A 46 22.11 13.79 16.95
CA ALA A 46 23.41 13.64 16.30
C ALA A 46 23.36 12.72 15.07
N MET A 47 22.44 11.73 15.07
CA MET A 47 22.30 10.77 13.98
C MET A 47 21.22 11.17 12.98
N ARG A 48 20.76 12.41 13.01
CA ARG A 48 19.66 12.89 12.19
C ARG A 48 19.80 12.55 10.71
N ALA A 49 20.96 12.84 10.13
CA ALA A 49 21.17 12.66 8.70
C ALA A 49 21.03 11.20 8.26
N GLU A 50 21.59 10.29 9.04
CA GLU A 50 21.53 8.85 8.77
C GLU A 50 20.11 8.32 8.94
N ILE A 51 19.43 8.76 9.98
CA ILE A 51 18.06 8.34 10.27
C ILE A 51 17.13 8.84 9.16
N GLN A 52 17.25 10.10 8.75
CA GLN A 52 16.46 10.65 7.65
C GLN A 52 16.65 9.86 6.37
N LYS A 53 17.88 9.53 6.04
CA LYS A 53 18.20 8.78 4.83
C LYS A 53 17.54 7.40 4.84
N GLU A 54 17.63 6.68 5.97
CA GLU A 54 17.02 5.36 6.10
C GLU A 54 15.50 5.42 6.02
N LEU A 55 14.87 6.37 6.73
CA LEU A 55 13.42 6.50 6.71
C LEU A 55 12.91 6.93 5.33
N GLN A 56 13.65 7.77 4.61
CA GLN A 56 13.29 8.15 3.24
C GLN A 56 13.35 6.97 2.30
N LYS A 57 14.33 6.08 2.46
CA LYS A 57 14.41 4.84 1.67
C LYS A 57 13.18 3.96 1.91
N HIS A 58 12.79 3.81 3.17
CA HIS A 58 11.60 3.02 3.52
C HIS A 58 10.34 3.64 2.93
N ALA A 59 10.22 4.97 2.99
CA ALA A 59 9.07 5.67 2.40
C ALA A 59 9.01 5.43 0.89
N GLU A 60 10.13 5.52 0.19
CA GLU A 60 10.18 5.26 -1.25
C GLU A 60 9.78 3.83 -1.59
N ALA A 61 10.24 2.86 -0.79
CA ALA A 61 9.87 1.46 -0.99
C ALA A 61 8.37 1.26 -0.83
N GLU A 62 7.77 1.85 0.20
CA GLU A 62 6.33 1.76 0.43
C GLU A 62 5.54 2.39 -0.70
N TYR A 63 6.01 3.52 -1.23
CA TYR A 63 5.38 4.17 -2.37
C TYR A 63 5.38 3.27 -3.61
N LYS A 64 6.50 2.63 -3.89
CA LYS A 64 6.63 1.70 -5.03
C LYS A 64 5.73 0.48 -4.85
N HIS A 65 5.65 -0.05 -3.64
CA HIS A 65 4.76 -1.18 -3.33
C HIS A 65 3.30 -0.77 -3.53
N ALA A 66 2.92 0.42 -3.06
CA ALA A 66 1.56 0.92 -3.22
C ALA A 66 1.18 1.00 -4.70
N LYS A 67 2.09 1.48 -5.54
CA LYS A 67 1.84 1.56 -6.98
C LYS A 67 1.64 0.18 -7.59
N LEU A 68 2.48 -0.79 -7.25
CA LEU A 68 2.35 -2.16 -7.76
C LEU A 68 1.02 -2.78 -7.35
N VAL A 69 0.62 -2.60 -6.09
CA VAL A 69 -0.65 -3.12 -5.59
C VAL A 69 -1.83 -2.46 -6.30
N ALA A 70 -1.80 -1.14 -6.45
CA ALA A 70 -2.86 -0.40 -7.14
C ALA A 70 -2.97 -0.83 -8.60
N ASP A 71 -1.84 -0.98 -9.29
CA ASP A 71 -1.82 -1.46 -10.68
C ASP A 71 -2.45 -2.85 -10.79
N ARG A 72 -2.16 -3.73 -9.82
CA ARG A 72 -2.74 -5.07 -9.81
C ARG A 72 -4.25 -5.04 -9.61
N ILE A 73 -4.74 -4.19 -8.73
CA ILE A 73 -6.18 -4.02 -8.52
C ILE A 73 -6.86 -3.60 -9.82
N ILE A 74 -6.27 -2.64 -10.52
CA ILE A 74 -6.80 -2.14 -11.78
C ILE A 74 -6.77 -3.22 -12.86
N GLU A 75 -5.69 -4.00 -12.93
CA GLU A 75 -5.61 -5.13 -13.88
C GLU A 75 -6.72 -6.14 -13.66
N LEU A 76 -7.13 -6.34 -12.41
CA LEU A 76 -8.21 -7.25 -12.05
C LEU A 76 -9.59 -6.60 -12.18
N GLU A 77 -9.66 -5.42 -12.77
CA GLU A 77 -10.88 -4.64 -12.96
C GLU A 77 -11.57 -4.24 -11.65
N GLY A 78 -10.80 -4.17 -10.57
CA GLY A 78 -11.27 -3.66 -9.29
C GLY A 78 -11.06 -2.16 -9.17
N VAL A 79 -11.50 -1.61 -8.05
CA VAL A 79 -11.33 -0.20 -7.74
C VAL A 79 -10.40 -0.06 -6.54
N PRO A 80 -9.22 0.58 -6.70
CA PRO A 80 -8.37 0.85 -5.55
C PRO A 80 -9.11 1.77 -4.57
N VAL A 81 -8.82 1.62 -3.28
CA VAL A 81 -9.45 2.46 -2.27
C VAL A 81 -9.27 3.94 -2.61
N LEU A 82 -10.39 4.66 -2.76
CA LEU A 82 -10.38 6.06 -3.19
C LEU A 82 -10.41 7.04 -2.03
N ASN A 83 -10.98 6.64 -0.90
CA ASN A 83 -11.12 7.51 0.26
C ASN A 83 -10.06 7.16 1.31
N PRO A 84 -9.08 8.06 1.56
CA PRO A 84 -8.04 7.79 2.56
C PRO A 84 -8.58 7.52 3.97
N LYS A 85 -9.78 7.98 4.29
CA LYS A 85 -10.40 7.68 5.59
C LYS A 85 -10.63 6.18 5.80
N LYS A 86 -10.69 5.41 4.72
CA LYS A 86 -10.88 3.96 4.77
C LYS A 86 -9.60 3.19 5.08
N TRP A 87 -8.43 3.82 4.99
CA TRP A 87 -7.17 3.12 5.19
C TRP A 87 -7.09 2.43 6.54
N PHE A 88 -7.55 3.07 7.61
CA PHE A 88 -7.52 2.49 8.95
C PHE A 88 -8.45 1.29 9.08
N GLU A 89 -9.60 1.35 8.43
CA GLU A 89 -10.57 0.25 8.45
C GLU A 89 -10.09 -0.95 7.64
N LEU A 90 -9.46 -0.69 6.50
CA LEU A 90 -9.04 -1.74 5.57
C LEU A 90 -7.69 -2.36 5.93
N ALA A 91 -6.82 -1.62 6.60
CA ALA A 91 -5.50 -2.11 6.98
C ALA A 91 -5.63 -3.27 7.97
N ARG A 92 -4.87 -4.34 7.73
CA ARG A 92 -4.87 -5.53 8.59
C ARG A 92 -3.92 -5.37 9.77
N CYS A 93 -2.93 -4.48 9.64
CA CYS A 93 -1.99 -4.21 10.72
C CYS A 93 -2.46 -3.01 11.55
N GLN A 94 -2.04 -2.97 12.80
CA GLN A 94 -2.37 -1.85 13.66
C GLN A 94 -1.44 -0.67 13.35
N TYR A 95 -2.04 0.48 13.08
CA TYR A 95 -1.28 1.70 12.84
C TYR A 95 -0.84 2.30 14.18
N SER A 96 0.45 2.60 14.32
CA SER A 96 1.02 3.23 15.49
C SER A 96 1.10 4.73 15.30
N ALA A 97 0.52 5.45 16.23
CA ALA A 97 0.54 6.91 16.18
C ALA A 97 1.93 7.48 16.52
#